data_fed00767477113ef9157b136b45ca1d5
#
_entry.id   fed00767477113ef9157b136b45ca1d5
#
_cell.length_a   1.000
_cell.length_b   1.000
_cell.length_c   1.000
_cell.angle_alpha   90.00
_cell.angle_beta   90.00
_cell.angle_gamma   90.00
#
_symmetry.space_group_name_H-M   'P 1'
#
loop_
_entity.id
_entity.type
_entity.pdbx_description
1 polymer ?
#
loop_
_entity_poly.entity_id
_entity_poly.type
_entity_poly.pdbx_seq_one_letter_code
_entity_poly.pdbx_strand_id
1 'polypeptide(L)'
;MQITDLLAFGVKNKASDLHLSAGLPPMIRVHGDIRRINLPEMSSEEVGHMITSVMNDLQRKNYQQNLETDFSFELPNVARFRVNAFMSNRGPAAVFRTIPSTVLTLEDLKAPRIFQKIADTPRGLVLVTGPTGSGKSTTLAAMINYINENQPSHILT
;
A
#
# COMPACT_ATOMS: atom_id res chain seq x y z
N MET A 1 6.60 -15.54 -15.27
CA MET A 1 6.81 -14.89 -13.94
C MET A 1 5.43 -14.57 -13.37
N GLN A 2 5.21 -14.81 -12.09
CA GLN A 2 3.90 -14.53 -11.46
C GLN A 2 3.94 -13.18 -10.74
N ILE A 3 2.79 -12.51 -10.72
CA ILE A 3 2.65 -11.23 -10.02
C ILE A 3 2.94 -11.35 -8.51
N THR A 4 2.58 -12.50 -7.92
CA THR A 4 2.83 -12.81 -6.51
C THR A 4 4.31 -12.78 -6.14
N ASP A 5 5.18 -13.23 -7.04
CA ASP A 5 6.63 -13.23 -6.83
C ASP A 5 7.18 -11.80 -6.80
N LEU A 6 6.69 -10.94 -7.72
CA LEU A 6 7.07 -9.53 -7.78
C LEU A 6 6.60 -8.75 -6.55
N LEU A 7 5.38 -9.02 -6.10
CA LEU A 7 4.83 -8.39 -4.90
C LEU A 7 5.59 -8.82 -3.64
N ALA A 8 5.87 -10.10 -3.49
CA ALA A 8 6.67 -10.61 -2.38
C ALA A 8 8.11 -10.03 -2.40
N PHE A 9 8.72 -9.92 -3.59
CA PHE A 9 10.00 -9.25 -3.76
C PHE A 9 9.94 -7.78 -3.34
N GLY A 10 8.89 -7.05 -3.75
CA GLY A 10 8.65 -5.65 -3.37
C GLY A 10 8.59 -5.49 -1.85
N VAL A 11 7.75 -6.29 -1.18
CA VAL A 11 7.61 -6.26 0.29
C VAL A 11 8.94 -6.57 0.99
N LYS A 12 9.66 -7.59 0.55
CA LYS A 12 10.99 -7.95 1.09
C LYS A 12 11.99 -6.80 0.98
N ASN A 13 11.90 -6.00 -0.08
CA ASN A 13 12.76 -4.83 -0.30
C ASN A 13 12.18 -3.53 0.27
N LYS A 14 11.14 -3.60 1.12
CA LYS A 14 10.48 -2.44 1.74
C LYS A 14 9.96 -1.42 0.72
N ALA A 15 9.52 -1.91 -0.43
CA ALA A 15 8.92 -1.07 -1.46
C ALA A 15 7.53 -0.58 -1.02
N SER A 16 7.26 0.69 -1.21
CA SER A 16 5.93 1.26 -1.05
C SER A 16 5.00 0.93 -2.21
N ASP A 17 5.56 0.85 -3.42
CA ASP A 17 4.79 0.60 -4.63
C ASP A 17 5.57 -0.35 -5.58
N LEU A 18 4.83 -1.22 -6.30
CA LEU A 18 5.29 -1.94 -7.49
C LEU A 18 4.56 -1.32 -8.69
N HIS A 19 5.30 -0.97 -9.71
CA HIS A 19 4.80 -0.42 -10.96
C HIS A 19 4.99 -1.42 -12.08
N LEU A 20 3.92 -1.74 -12.80
CA LEU A 20 3.94 -2.54 -14.02
C LEU A 20 3.46 -1.66 -15.18
N SER A 21 4.14 -1.74 -16.31
CA SER A 21 3.75 -1.05 -17.54
C SER A 21 4.24 -1.82 -18.74
N ALA A 22 3.40 -1.97 -19.75
CA ALA A 22 3.78 -2.61 -21.00
C ALA A 22 4.99 -1.91 -21.64
N GLY A 23 5.94 -2.68 -22.17
CA GLY A 23 7.18 -2.22 -22.77
C GLY A 23 8.24 -1.69 -21.80
N LEU A 24 8.10 -1.97 -20.51
CA LEU A 24 9.07 -1.62 -19.48
C LEU A 24 9.33 -2.80 -18.54
N PRO A 25 10.55 -2.91 -17.95
CA PRO A 25 10.75 -3.85 -16.86
C PRO A 25 9.93 -3.43 -15.63
N PRO A 26 9.59 -4.37 -14.73
CA PRO A 26 8.94 -4.03 -13.46
C PRO A 26 9.78 -3.04 -12.66
N MET A 27 9.12 -2.13 -11.97
CA MET A 27 9.78 -1.12 -11.14
C MET A 27 9.20 -1.12 -9.73
N ILE A 28 10.03 -0.85 -8.73
CA ILE A 28 9.60 -0.67 -7.35
C ILE A 28 9.97 0.74 -6.86
N ARG A 29 9.14 1.27 -5.97
CA ARG A 29 9.45 2.50 -5.26
C ARG A 29 9.99 2.15 -3.87
N VAL A 30 11.21 2.58 -3.56
CA VAL A 30 11.84 2.37 -2.26
C VAL A 30 12.34 3.73 -1.74
N HIS A 31 11.90 4.14 -0.56
CA HIS A 31 12.22 5.43 0.04
C HIS A 31 11.96 6.65 -0.87
N GLY A 32 10.91 6.55 -1.71
CA GLY A 32 10.55 7.60 -2.66
C GLY A 32 11.16 7.45 -4.05
N ASP A 33 12.26 6.72 -4.20
CA ASP A 33 12.97 6.52 -5.46
C ASP A 33 12.39 5.35 -6.25
N ILE A 34 12.16 5.53 -7.54
CA ILE A 34 11.77 4.46 -8.47
C ILE A 34 13.03 3.75 -8.97
N ARG A 35 13.05 2.42 -8.82
CA ARG A 35 14.14 1.55 -9.25
C ARG A 35 13.62 0.45 -10.15
N ARG A 36 14.30 0.20 -11.26
CA ARG A 36 13.99 -0.93 -12.13
C ARG A 36 14.44 -2.23 -11.46
N ILE A 37 13.61 -3.26 -11.54
CA ILE A 37 14.02 -4.62 -11.22
C ILE A 37 14.83 -5.13 -12.41
N ASN A 38 15.90 -5.87 -12.15
CA ASN A 38 16.74 -6.45 -13.20
C ASN A 38 16.06 -7.67 -13.85
N LEU A 39 15.01 -7.37 -14.61
CA LEU A 39 14.18 -8.29 -15.36
C LEU A 39 13.95 -7.72 -16.77
N PRO A 40 13.61 -8.56 -17.76
CA PRO A 40 13.28 -8.09 -19.10
C PRO A 40 12.06 -7.18 -19.11
N GLU A 41 11.92 -6.40 -20.18
CA GLU A 41 10.71 -5.65 -20.48
C GLU A 41 9.52 -6.59 -20.65
N MET A 42 8.38 -6.20 -20.13
CA MET A 42 7.15 -7.00 -20.19
C MET A 42 6.32 -6.62 -21.40
N SER A 43 5.81 -7.60 -22.08
CA SER A 43 4.84 -7.37 -23.16
C SER A 43 3.48 -6.86 -22.62
N SER A 44 2.68 -6.29 -23.49
CA SER A 44 1.31 -5.87 -23.17
C SER A 44 0.45 -7.04 -22.65
N GLU A 45 0.62 -8.22 -23.24
CA GLU A 45 -0.10 -9.43 -22.86
C GLU A 45 0.30 -9.92 -21.46
N GLU A 46 1.60 -9.94 -21.16
CA GLU A 46 2.11 -10.33 -19.84
C GLU A 46 1.61 -9.41 -18.73
N VAL A 47 1.68 -8.10 -18.94
CA VAL A 47 1.18 -7.13 -17.97
C VAL A 47 -0.33 -7.27 -17.78
N GLY A 48 -1.09 -7.38 -18.87
CA GLY A 48 -2.54 -7.59 -18.81
C GLY A 48 -2.91 -8.85 -18.04
N HIS A 49 -2.23 -9.96 -18.29
CA HIS A 49 -2.43 -11.22 -17.57
C HIS A 49 -2.10 -11.09 -16.08
N MET A 50 -0.97 -10.47 -15.74
CA MET A 50 -0.59 -10.25 -14.33
C MET A 50 -1.63 -9.43 -13.57
N ILE A 51 -2.12 -8.34 -14.17
CA ILE A 51 -3.13 -7.46 -13.55
C ILE A 51 -4.44 -8.21 -13.35
N THR A 52 -4.92 -8.90 -14.37
CA THR A 52 -6.22 -9.61 -14.30
C THR A 52 -6.19 -10.85 -13.43
N SER A 53 -5.02 -11.46 -13.21
CA SER A 53 -4.86 -12.65 -12.36
C SER A 53 -5.21 -12.40 -10.88
N VAL A 54 -5.11 -11.17 -10.41
CA VAL A 54 -5.43 -10.78 -9.02
C VAL A 54 -6.80 -10.11 -8.87
N MET A 55 -7.56 -10.02 -9.96
CA MET A 55 -8.91 -9.46 -9.98
C MET A 55 -9.98 -10.55 -9.81
N ASN A 56 -11.05 -10.22 -9.09
CA ASN A 56 -12.28 -10.99 -9.15
C ASN A 56 -13.08 -10.69 -10.44
N ASP A 57 -14.15 -11.44 -10.68
CA ASP A 57 -14.91 -11.34 -11.93
C ASP A 57 -15.56 -9.97 -12.15
N LEU A 58 -16.04 -9.33 -11.07
CA LEU A 58 -16.62 -7.98 -11.13
C LEU A 58 -15.54 -6.94 -11.47
N GLN A 59 -14.38 -7.03 -10.86
CA GLN A 59 -13.24 -6.14 -11.12
C GLN A 59 -12.74 -6.31 -12.56
N ARG A 60 -12.65 -7.54 -13.06
CA ARG A 60 -12.28 -7.82 -14.47
C ARG A 60 -13.26 -7.18 -15.44
N LYS A 61 -14.57 -7.34 -15.18
CA LYS A 61 -15.62 -6.74 -16.01
C LYS A 61 -15.52 -5.21 -16.01
N ASN A 62 -15.36 -4.59 -14.84
CA ASN A 62 -15.19 -3.15 -14.74
C ASN A 62 -13.93 -2.66 -15.48
N TYR A 63 -12.80 -3.36 -15.33
CA TYR A 63 -11.57 -3.03 -16.03
C TYR A 63 -11.71 -3.14 -17.54
N GLN A 64 -12.40 -4.16 -18.06
CA GLN A 64 -12.65 -4.32 -19.49
C GLN A 64 -13.57 -3.22 -20.06
N GLN A 65 -14.54 -2.75 -19.27
CA GLN A 65 -15.50 -1.74 -19.72
C GLN A 65 -14.94 -0.31 -19.62
N ASN A 66 -14.25 0.01 -18.53
CA ASN A 66 -13.82 1.38 -18.21
C ASN A 66 -12.34 1.64 -18.52
N LEU A 67 -11.56 0.59 -18.83
CA LEU A 67 -10.12 0.61 -19.03
C LEU A 67 -9.33 1.11 -17.82
N GLU A 68 -10.00 1.19 -16.66
CA GLU A 68 -9.41 1.48 -15.37
C GLU A 68 -10.21 0.81 -14.25
N THR A 69 -9.54 0.51 -13.14
CA THR A 69 -10.19 0.06 -11.89
C THR A 69 -9.26 0.26 -10.70
N ASP A 70 -9.85 0.61 -9.56
CA ASP A 70 -9.17 0.69 -8.27
C ASP A 70 -9.77 -0.38 -7.35
N PHE A 71 -8.93 -1.20 -6.76
CA PHE A 71 -9.36 -2.29 -5.88
C PHE A 71 -8.27 -2.63 -4.86
N SER A 72 -8.64 -3.44 -3.88
CA SER A 72 -7.68 -4.01 -2.94
C SER A 72 -7.76 -5.52 -2.95
N PHE A 73 -6.62 -6.15 -2.72
CA PHE A 73 -6.56 -7.59 -2.47
C PHE A 73 -5.48 -7.91 -1.43
N GLU A 74 -5.57 -9.10 -0.87
CA GLU A 74 -4.62 -9.59 0.11
C GLU A 74 -3.84 -10.78 -0.47
N LEU A 75 -2.52 -10.72 -0.37
CA LEU A 75 -1.67 -11.86 -0.61
C LEU A 75 -1.34 -12.51 0.74
N PRO A 76 -1.91 -13.69 1.03
CA PRO A 76 -1.75 -14.34 2.33
C PRO A 76 -0.27 -14.43 2.75
N ASN A 77 0.00 -14.15 4.02
CA ASN A 77 1.35 -14.16 4.62
C ASN A 77 2.37 -13.18 4.02
N VAL A 78 1.94 -12.27 3.14
CA VAL A 78 2.81 -11.26 2.52
C VAL A 78 2.37 -9.86 2.89
N ALA A 79 1.29 -9.38 2.30
CA ALA A 79 0.74 -8.06 2.60
C ALA A 79 -0.64 -7.86 1.92
N ARG A 80 -1.31 -6.78 2.31
CA ARG A 80 -2.46 -6.25 1.60
C ARG A 80 -2.01 -5.17 0.62
N PHE A 81 -2.66 -5.11 -0.54
CA PHE A 81 -2.31 -4.18 -1.60
C PHE A 81 -3.54 -3.39 -2.06
N ARG A 82 -3.36 -2.10 -2.31
CA ARG A 82 -4.28 -1.30 -3.10
C ARG A 82 -3.72 -1.22 -4.51
N VAL A 83 -4.55 -1.51 -5.48
CA VAL A 83 -4.18 -1.57 -6.90
C VAL A 83 -4.96 -0.54 -7.67
N ASN A 84 -4.26 0.28 -8.43
CA ASN A 84 -4.84 1.09 -9.48
C ASN A 84 -4.34 0.52 -10.81
N ALA A 85 -5.26 -0.05 -11.59
CA ALA A 85 -4.99 -0.62 -12.90
C ALA A 85 -5.64 0.26 -13.98
N PHE A 86 -4.90 0.55 -15.03
CA PHE A 86 -5.37 1.45 -16.10
C PHE A 86 -4.74 1.11 -17.45
N MET A 87 -5.33 1.63 -18.52
CA MET A 87 -4.77 1.54 -19.86
C MET A 87 -3.96 2.79 -20.17
N SER A 88 -2.69 2.60 -20.53
CA SER A 88 -1.78 3.65 -21.00
C SER A 88 -1.60 3.59 -22.52
N ASN A 89 -0.90 4.55 -23.11
CA ASN A 89 -0.57 4.55 -24.54
C ASN A 89 0.23 3.32 -25.00
N ARG A 90 0.95 2.67 -24.10
CA ARG A 90 1.76 1.47 -24.39
C ARG A 90 0.99 0.17 -24.14
N GLY A 91 -0.19 0.23 -23.55
CA GLY A 91 -0.98 -0.91 -23.14
C GLY A 91 -1.30 -0.90 -21.64
N PRO A 92 -1.65 -2.05 -21.06
CA PRO A 92 -1.99 -2.15 -19.65
C PRO A 92 -0.88 -1.66 -18.74
N ALA A 93 -1.25 -1.01 -17.65
CA ALA A 93 -0.36 -0.59 -16.58
C ALA A 93 -1.06 -0.71 -15.23
N ALA A 94 -0.30 -0.89 -14.16
CA ALA A 94 -0.83 -0.89 -12.80
C ALA A 94 0.20 -0.43 -11.78
N VAL A 95 -0.31 0.14 -10.70
CA VAL A 95 0.45 0.47 -9.50
C VAL A 95 -0.14 -0.33 -8.34
N PHE A 96 0.70 -1.12 -7.70
CA PHE A 96 0.37 -1.89 -6.51
C PHE A 96 1.00 -1.21 -5.30
N ARG A 97 0.18 -0.59 -4.46
CA ARG A 97 0.63 0.03 -3.21
C ARG A 97 0.55 -0.95 -2.07
N THR A 98 1.66 -1.18 -1.38
CA THR A 98 1.68 -2.00 -0.17
C THR A 98 0.95 -1.28 0.96
N ILE A 99 -0.05 -1.95 1.55
CA ILE A 99 -0.71 -1.48 2.77
C ILE A 99 -0.01 -2.19 3.93
N PRO A 100 0.68 -1.46 4.83
CA PRO A 100 1.33 -2.08 5.98
C PRO A 100 0.32 -2.88 6.81
N SER A 101 0.64 -4.14 7.10
CA SER A 101 -0.18 -5.00 7.97
C SER A 101 0.13 -4.78 9.45
N THR A 102 1.27 -4.22 9.77
CA THR A 102 1.72 -3.91 11.12
C THR A 102 1.63 -2.40 11.36
N VAL A 103 0.88 -2.03 12.38
CA VAL A 103 0.89 -0.66 12.91
C VAL A 103 2.16 -0.50 13.73
N LEU A 104 2.98 0.50 13.41
CA LEU A 104 4.14 0.85 14.22
C LEU A 104 3.68 1.35 15.59
N THR A 105 4.40 0.96 16.64
CA THR A 105 4.15 1.47 18.00
C THR A 105 4.71 2.88 18.16
N LEU A 106 4.29 3.59 19.22
CA LEU A 106 4.88 4.89 19.57
C LEU A 106 6.38 4.76 19.89
N GLU A 107 6.82 3.60 20.39
CA GLU A 107 8.21 3.30 20.65
C GLU A 107 9.01 3.08 19.37
N ASP A 108 8.47 2.34 18.40
CA ASP A 108 9.09 2.16 17.10
C ASP A 108 9.32 3.50 16.38
N LEU A 109 8.38 4.42 16.55
CA LEU A 109 8.44 5.77 16.01
C LEU A 109 9.37 6.69 16.82
N LYS A 110 9.92 6.23 17.95
CA LYS A 110 10.67 7.04 18.91
C LYS A 110 9.90 8.31 19.30
N ALA A 111 8.56 8.19 19.39
CA ALA A 111 7.69 9.30 19.72
C ALA A 111 7.91 9.78 21.14
N PRO A 112 7.92 11.09 21.40
CA PRO A 112 7.99 11.64 22.76
C PRO A 112 6.84 11.12 23.64
N ARG A 113 7.09 10.92 24.94
CA ARG A 113 6.08 10.43 25.90
C ARG A 113 4.81 11.28 26.00
N ILE A 114 4.84 12.49 25.50
CA ILE A 114 3.65 13.36 25.44
C ILE A 114 2.54 12.74 24.58
N PHE A 115 2.86 11.94 23.55
CA PHE A 115 1.86 11.27 22.71
C PHE A 115 1.05 10.24 23.50
N GLN A 116 1.70 9.51 24.43
CA GLN A 116 1.01 8.60 25.35
C GLN A 116 0.06 9.36 26.28
N LYS A 117 0.55 10.47 26.90
CA LYS A 117 -0.29 11.32 27.76
C LYS A 117 -1.49 11.90 27.02
N ILE A 118 -1.33 12.31 25.77
CA ILE A 118 -2.42 12.78 24.93
C ILE A 118 -3.42 11.65 24.64
N ALA A 119 -2.93 10.46 24.32
CA ALA A 119 -3.75 9.28 24.07
C ALA A 119 -4.55 8.83 25.31
N ASP A 120 -4.01 9.04 26.51
CA ASP A 120 -4.69 8.74 27.77
C ASP A 120 -5.73 9.80 28.20
N THR A 121 -5.84 10.93 27.48
CA THR A 121 -6.79 11.99 27.80
C THR A 121 -8.24 11.54 27.53
N PRO A 122 -9.14 11.54 28.55
CA PRO A 122 -10.46 10.90 28.41
C PRO A 122 -11.44 11.65 27.50
N ARG A 123 -11.20 12.92 27.21
CA ARG A 123 -12.03 13.75 26.34
C ARG A 123 -11.24 14.93 25.77
N GLY A 124 -11.66 15.41 24.63
CA GLY A 124 -11.04 16.56 23.95
C GLY A 124 -10.89 16.32 22.47
N LEU A 125 -10.28 17.26 21.79
CA LEU A 125 -9.94 17.19 20.37
C LEU A 125 -8.42 17.31 20.23
N VAL A 126 -7.84 16.38 19.52
CA VAL A 126 -6.41 16.39 19.14
C VAL A 126 -6.29 16.54 17.65
N LEU A 127 -5.55 17.53 17.19
CA LEU A 127 -5.30 17.79 15.77
C LEU A 127 -3.84 17.45 15.43
N VAL A 128 -3.66 16.57 14.45
CA VAL A 128 -2.34 16.22 13.90
C VAL A 128 -2.22 16.82 12.51
N THR A 129 -1.37 17.84 12.36
CA THR A 129 -1.21 18.61 11.14
C THR A 129 0.21 18.50 10.58
N GLY A 130 0.37 18.82 9.30
CA GLY A 130 1.67 18.81 8.63
C GLY A 130 1.55 18.49 7.14
N PRO A 131 2.62 18.64 6.35
CA PRO A 131 2.63 18.36 4.91
C PRO A 131 2.44 16.86 4.61
N THR A 132 2.15 16.55 3.36
CA THR A 132 2.07 15.15 2.90
C THR A 132 3.41 14.44 3.12
N GLY A 133 3.37 13.19 3.61
CA GLY A 133 4.57 12.40 3.89
C GLY A 133 5.25 12.70 5.24
N SER A 134 4.74 13.64 6.06
CA SER A 134 5.33 13.97 7.37
C SER A 134 5.04 12.96 8.49
N GLY A 135 4.36 11.83 8.19
CA GLY A 135 4.07 10.79 9.17
C GLY A 135 2.79 10.97 9.98
N LYS A 136 1.90 11.93 9.62
CA LYS A 136 0.63 12.17 10.34
C LYS A 136 -0.20 10.91 10.58
N SER A 137 -0.52 10.21 9.50
CA SER A 137 -1.35 9.00 9.56
C SER A 137 -0.65 7.87 10.32
N THR A 138 0.65 7.75 10.18
CA THR A 138 1.47 6.77 10.92
C THR A 138 1.46 7.05 12.41
N THR A 139 1.61 8.32 12.80
CA THR A 139 1.55 8.75 14.21
C THR A 139 0.17 8.53 14.80
N LEU A 140 -0.90 8.91 14.07
CA LEU A 140 -2.28 8.67 14.51
C LEU A 140 -2.56 7.17 14.67
N ALA A 141 -2.13 6.34 13.72
CA ALA A 141 -2.29 4.88 13.81
C ALA A 141 -1.57 4.32 15.05
N ALA A 142 -0.35 4.79 15.34
CA ALA A 142 0.41 4.37 16.53
C ALA A 142 -0.28 4.80 17.84
N MET A 143 -0.86 6.00 17.90
CA MET A 143 -1.62 6.47 19.06
C MET A 143 -2.90 5.64 19.25
N ILE A 144 -3.64 5.36 18.19
CA ILE A 144 -4.83 4.51 18.21
C ILE A 144 -4.49 3.10 18.66
N ASN A 145 -3.40 2.54 18.15
CA ASN A 145 -2.91 1.22 18.58
C ASN A 145 -2.58 1.20 20.07
N TYR A 146 -1.91 2.23 20.57
CA TYR A 146 -1.63 2.39 22.00
C TYR A 146 -2.91 2.41 22.85
N ILE A 147 -3.94 3.16 22.44
CA ILE A 147 -5.25 3.18 23.11
C ILE A 147 -5.88 1.79 23.09
N ASN A 148 -5.88 1.13 21.93
CA ASN A 148 -6.49 -0.18 21.75
C ASN A 148 -5.84 -1.28 22.62
N GLU A 149 -4.54 -1.18 22.85
CA GLU A 149 -3.80 -2.14 23.69
C GLU A 149 -3.95 -1.87 25.19
N ASN A 150 -4.14 -0.61 25.60
CA ASN A 150 -4.09 -0.20 27.00
C ASN A 150 -5.45 0.18 27.59
N GLN A 151 -6.49 0.38 26.77
CA GLN A 151 -7.82 0.83 27.23
C GLN A 151 -8.94 -0.03 26.64
N PRO A 152 -9.92 -0.47 27.45
CA PRO A 152 -11.10 -1.20 26.96
C PRO A 152 -12.11 -0.23 26.30
N SER A 153 -11.71 0.45 25.23
CA SER A 153 -12.48 1.49 24.58
C SER A 153 -12.99 1.06 23.22
N HIS A 154 -14.18 1.51 22.80
CA HIS A 154 -14.69 1.35 21.45
C HIS A 154 -14.10 2.45 20.56
N ILE A 155 -13.32 2.07 19.57
CA ILE A 155 -12.61 3.00 18.67
C ILE A 155 -13.27 2.97 17.29
N LEU A 156 -13.65 4.15 16.79
CA LEU A 156 -14.14 4.35 15.42
C LEU A 156 -13.10 5.11 14.62
N THR A 157 -12.72 4.60 13.44
CA THR A 157 -11.73 5.21 12.53
C THR A 157 -12.26 5.33 11.11
#